data_d3213fa100dc1f09b005359eae94b60e
#
_entry.id   d3213fa100dc1f09b005359eae94b60e
#
_cell.length_a   1.000
_cell.length_b   1.000
_cell.length_c   1.000
_cell.angle_alpha   90.00
_cell.angle_beta   90.00
_cell.angle_gamma   90.00
#
_symmetry.space_group_name_H-M   'P 1'
#
loop_
_entity.id
_entity.type
_entity.pdbx_description
1 polymer ?
#
loop_
_entity_poly.entity_id
_entity_poly.type
_entity_poly.pdbx_seq_one_letter_code
_entity_poly.pdbx_strand_id
1 'polypeptide(L)'
;MYFQNIKELNTREIFPGFTGHFIHTNNQTLAFWDVIAGSAVPEQQHPHEQIVTVREGQFELTVNGETKLLDKGMTAVIPGNVKHSGVAVTDCTLLDVFYPVREDYK
;
A
#
# COMPACT_ATOMS: atom_id res chain seq x y z
N MET A 1 -0.77 -5.21 23.85
CA MET A 1 -1.08 -3.84 23.43
C MET A 1 -2.17 -3.87 22.38
N TYR A 2 -3.32 -3.34 22.72
CA TYR A 2 -4.46 -3.35 21.81
C TYR A 2 -4.58 -2.05 21.00
N PHE A 3 -4.05 -0.94 21.52
CA PHE A 3 -4.28 0.37 20.93
C PHE A 3 -3.00 0.91 20.31
N GLN A 4 -3.11 1.49 19.10
CA GLN A 4 -1.98 2.01 18.36
C GLN A 4 -2.29 3.43 17.87
N ASN A 5 -1.25 4.24 17.72
CA ASN A 5 -1.31 5.53 17.06
C ASN A 5 -0.44 5.45 15.82
N ILE A 6 -1.00 5.76 14.65
CA ILE A 6 -0.27 5.66 13.38
C ILE A 6 1.06 6.43 13.45
N LYS A 7 1.07 7.60 14.12
CA LYS A 7 2.26 8.45 14.22
C LYS A 7 3.39 7.81 15.03
N GLU A 8 3.07 6.81 15.85
CA GLU A 8 4.04 6.15 16.73
C GLU A 8 4.48 4.78 16.20
N LEU A 9 3.93 4.35 15.09
CA LEU A 9 4.30 3.08 14.46
C LEU A 9 5.70 3.16 13.85
N ASN A 10 6.38 2.02 13.76
CA ASN A 10 7.64 1.91 13.05
C ASN A 10 7.45 2.31 11.58
N THR A 11 8.38 3.10 11.06
CA THR A 11 8.31 3.60 9.69
C THR A 11 9.50 3.12 8.88
N ARG A 12 9.26 2.88 7.59
CA ARG A 12 10.31 2.62 6.61
C ARG A 12 9.90 3.18 5.25
N GLU A 13 10.88 3.73 4.54
CA GLU A 13 10.72 4.02 3.12
C GLU A 13 11.03 2.73 2.36
N ILE A 14 10.00 2.13 1.75
CA ILE A 14 10.13 0.86 1.03
C ILE A 14 10.51 1.10 -0.44
N PHE A 15 9.85 2.07 -1.08
CA PHE A 15 10.19 2.57 -2.41
C PHE A 15 10.43 4.07 -2.29
N PRO A 16 11.24 4.68 -3.17
CA PRO A 16 11.44 6.13 -3.13
C PRO A 16 10.11 6.89 -3.10
N GLY A 17 9.91 7.70 -2.07
CA GLY A 17 8.69 8.47 -1.86
C GLY A 17 7.53 7.74 -1.20
N PHE A 18 7.69 6.45 -0.87
CA PHE A 18 6.67 5.64 -0.18
C PHE A 18 7.14 5.34 1.23
N THR A 19 6.67 6.12 2.20
CA THR A 19 6.97 5.89 3.62
C THR A 19 5.80 5.18 4.27
N GLY A 20 6.04 3.98 4.76
CA GLY A 20 5.04 3.15 5.41
C GLY A 20 5.14 3.20 6.92
N HIS A 21 3.97 3.22 7.57
CA HIS A 21 3.80 3.02 9.01
C HIS A 21 3.11 1.67 9.18
N PHE A 22 3.74 0.73 9.90
CA PHE A 22 3.33 -0.67 9.83
C PHE A 22 2.74 -1.20 11.12
N ILE A 23 1.69 -2.02 10.99
CA ILE A 23 1.20 -2.91 12.03
C ILE A 23 1.31 -4.33 11.49
N HIS A 24 2.04 -5.18 12.20
CA HIS A 24 2.16 -6.61 11.87
C HIS A 24 1.47 -7.40 12.97
N THR A 25 0.50 -8.23 12.57
CA THR A 25 -0.12 -9.22 13.47
C THR A 25 0.45 -10.60 13.13
N ASN A 26 -0.08 -11.64 13.76
CA ASN A 26 0.32 -13.01 13.40
C ASN A 26 -0.08 -13.40 11.98
N ASN A 27 -1.11 -12.74 11.44
CA ASN A 27 -1.74 -13.17 10.19
C ASN A 27 -1.63 -12.15 9.07
N GLN A 28 -1.47 -10.88 9.38
CA GLN A 28 -1.58 -9.82 8.37
C GLN A 28 -0.72 -8.61 8.70
N THR A 29 -0.50 -7.81 7.69
CA THR A 29 0.19 -6.52 7.81
C THR A 29 -0.74 -5.42 7.32
N LEU A 30 -0.84 -4.36 8.11
CA LEU A 30 -1.41 -3.08 7.68
C LEU A 30 -0.28 -2.11 7.43
N ALA A 31 -0.30 -1.47 6.28
CA ALA A 31 0.65 -0.42 5.93
C ALA A 31 -0.10 0.87 5.65
N PHE A 32 0.17 1.88 6.47
CA PHE A 32 -0.35 3.24 6.25
C PHE A 32 0.74 4.02 5.56
N TRP A 33 0.51 4.37 4.29
CA TRP A 33 1.52 5.00 3.44
C TRP A 33 1.32 6.50 3.33
N ASP A 34 2.43 7.24 3.45
CA ASP A 34 2.53 8.61 2.98
C ASP A 34 3.31 8.57 1.67
N VAL A 35 2.73 9.10 0.60
CA VAL A 35 3.29 8.99 -0.74
C VAL A 35 3.44 10.39 -1.35
N ILE A 36 4.63 10.64 -1.88
CA ILE A 36 4.95 11.91 -2.55
C ILE A 36 4.48 11.83 -4.01
N ALA A 37 3.87 12.89 -4.51
CA ALA A 37 3.43 12.98 -5.91
C ALA A 37 4.55 12.58 -6.88
N GLY A 38 4.22 11.77 -7.87
CA GLY A 38 5.14 11.27 -8.88
C GLY A 38 5.91 10.01 -8.47
N SER A 39 5.82 9.59 -7.21
CA SER A 39 6.49 8.38 -6.75
C SER A 39 5.79 7.15 -7.32
N ALA A 40 6.57 6.14 -7.68
CA ALA A 40 6.06 4.95 -8.36
C ALA A 40 6.51 3.68 -7.68
N VAL A 41 5.61 2.69 -7.67
CA VAL A 41 5.94 1.30 -7.36
C VAL A 41 6.08 0.58 -8.68
N PRO A 42 7.27 0.02 -9.00
CA PRO A 42 7.45 -0.73 -10.24
C PRO A 42 6.61 -2.00 -10.23
N GLU A 43 6.40 -2.58 -11.40
CA GLU A 43 5.64 -3.82 -11.52
C GLU A 43 6.24 -4.89 -10.61
N GLN A 44 5.38 -5.51 -9.83
CA GLN A 44 5.74 -6.55 -8.88
C GLN A 44 4.62 -7.57 -8.75
N GLN A 45 4.96 -8.72 -8.19
CA GLN A 45 3.97 -9.71 -7.75
C GLN A 45 4.53 -10.40 -6.50
N HIS A 46 3.64 -10.81 -5.64
CA HIS A 46 3.97 -11.49 -4.40
C HIS A 46 2.83 -12.42 -4.00
N PRO A 47 3.09 -13.44 -3.16
CA PRO A 47 2.02 -14.38 -2.79
C PRO A 47 0.92 -13.77 -1.93
N HIS A 48 1.18 -12.62 -1.31
CA HIS A 48 0.22 -11.95 -0.43
C HIS A 48 -0.97 -11.40 -1.22
N GLU A 49 -2.18 -11.64 -0.72
CA GLU A 49 -3.35 -10.87 -1.11
C GLU A 49 -3.19 -9.45 -0.58
N GLN A 50 -3.61 -8.47 -1.36
CA GLN A 50 -3.48 -7.06 -0.99
C GLN A 50 -4.77 -6.31 -1.26
N ILE A 51 -5.21 -5.51 -0.28
CA ILE A 51 -6.30 -4.57 -0.48
C ILE A 51 -5.72 -3.17 -0.34
N VAL A 52 -5.86 -2.36 -1.39
CA VAL A 52 -5.37 -0.98 -1.43
C VAL A 52 -6.55 -0.02 -1.32
N THR A 53 -6.49 0.91 -0.38
CA THR A 53 -7.49 1.95 -0.23
C THR A 53 -6.83 3.32 -0.27
N VAL A 54 -7.34 4.22 -1.10
CA VAL A 54 -6.88 5.62 -1.13
C VAL A 54 -7.63 6.39 -0.05
N ARG A 55 -6.88 6.93 0.91
CA ARG A 55 -7.42 7.70 2.02
C ARG A 55 -7.48 9.20 1.67
N GLU A 56 -6.45 9.69 0.98
CA GLU A 56 -6.37 11.07 0.48
C GLU A 56 -5.60 11.07 -0.83
N GLY A 57 -5.94 12.00 -1.72
CA GLY A 57 -5.24 12.19 -2.99
C GLY A 57 -5.67 11.24 -4.08
N GLN A 58 -4.81 11.10 -5.10
CA GLN A 58 -5.08 10.30 -6.29
C GLN A 58 -3.91 9.38 -6.60
N PHE A 59 -4.22 8.11 -6.81
CA PHE A 59 -3.24 7.06 -7.09
C PHE A 59 -3.67 6.27 -8.31
N GLU A 60 -2.80 6.18 -9.31
CA GLU A 60 -3.06 5.38 -10.51
C GLU A 60 -2.51 3.97 -10.29
N LEU A 61 -3.40 2.98 -10.27
CA LEU A 61 -3.06 1.58 -10.03
C LEU A 61 -3.28 0.75 -11.28
N THR A 62 -2.29 -0.10 -11.59
CA THR A 62 -2.40 -1.08 -12.68
C THR A 62 -2.38 -2.48 -12.07
N VAL A 63 -3.40 -3.27 -12.36
CA VAL A 63 -3.52 -4.64 -11.87
C VAL A 63 -3.78 -5.54 -13.06
N ASN A 64 -2.89 -6.50 -13.29
CA ASN A 64 -2.98 -7.44 -14.40
C ASN A 64 -3.25 -6.75 -15.74
N GLY A 65 -2.53 -5.65 -15.99
CA GLY A 65 -2.63 -4.85 -17.21
C GLY A 65 -3.80 -3.87 -17.26
N GLU A 66 -4.68 -3.85 -16.28
CA GLU A 66 -5.80 -2.91 -16.21
C GLU A 66 -5.44 -1.74 -15.33
N THR A 67 -5.50 -0.53 -15.88
CA THR A 67 -5.13 0.71 -15.17
C THR A 67 -6.37 1.49 -14.80
N LYS A 68 -6.39 1.97 -13.54
CA LYS A 68 -7.47 2.83 -13.05
C LYS A 68 -6.94 3.91 -12.13
N LEU A 69 -7.46 5.13 -12.28
CA LEU A 69 -7.21 6.20 -11.33
C LEU A 69 -8.11 6.01 -10.10
N LEU A 70 -7.48 5.88 -8.94
CA LEU A 70 -8.20 5.76 -7.67
C LEU A 70 -8.22 7.10 -6.96
N ASP A 71 -9.43 7.56 -6.66
CA ASP A 71 -9.68 8.74 -5.86
C ASP A 71 -9.91 8.36 -4.39
N LYS A 72 -9.96 9.36 -3.52
CA LYS A 72 -10.28 9.18 -2.11
C LYS A 72 -11.52 8.30 -1.92
N GLY A 73 -11.38 7.27 -1.07
CA GLY A 73 -12.43 6.33 -0.75
C GLY A 73 -12.54 5.14 -1.70
N MET A 74 -11.76 5.13 -2.78
CA MET A 74 -11.74 3.99 -3.69
C MET A 74 -10.77 2.93 -3.18
N THR A 75 -11.10 1.67 -3.47
CA THR A 75 -10.30 0.53 -3.03
C THR A 75 -10.15 -0.48 -4.16
N ALA A 76 -9.07 -1.26 -4.12
CA ALA A 76 -8.81 -2.34 -5.06
C ALA A 76 -8.39 -3.59 -4.31
N VAL A 77 -8.84 -4.75 -4.81
CA VAL A 77 -8.42 -6.05 -4.28
C VAL A 77 -7.45 -6.68 -5.28
N ILE A 78 -6.24 -6.97 -4.83
CA ILE A 78 -5.19 -7.58 -5.65
C ILE A 78 -4.98 -9.00 -5.13
N PRO A 79 -5.41 -10.04 -5.89
CA PRO A 79 -5.18 -11.42 -5.48
C PRO A 79 -3.68 -11.73 -5.41
N GLY A 80 -3.32 -12.76 -4.65
CA GLY A 80 -1.94 -13.23 -4.59
C GLY A 80 -1.39 -13.58 -5.97
N ASN A 81 -0.12 -13.26 -6.20
CA ASN A 81 0.63 -13.55 -7.41
C ASN A 81 0.12 -12.84 -8.69
N VAL A 82 -0.70 -11.81 -8.54
CA VAL A 82 -1.14 -10.97 -9.66
C VAL A 82 -0.21 -9.78 -9.78
N LYS A 83 0.28 -9.53 -10.99
CA LYS A 83 1.18 -8.40 -11.28
C LYS A 83 0.46 -7.09 -11.08
N HIS A 84 1.13 -6.14 -10.44
CA HIS A 84 0.59 -4.81 -10.20
C HIS A 84 1.70 -3.77 -10.09
N SER A 85 1.33 -2.52 -10.35
CA SER A 85 2.21 -1.35 -10.26
C SER A 85 1.35 -0.13 -9.95
N GLY A 86 2.00 0.97 -9.60
CA GLY A 86 1.23 2.18 -9.32
C GLY A 86 2.09 3.42 -9.31
N VAL A 87 1.42 4.57 -9.45
CA VAL A 87 2.07 5.87 -9.38
C VAL A 87 1.14 6.88 -8.69
N ALA A 88 1.70 7.67 -7.79
CA ALA A 88 0.97 8.75 -7.13
C ALA A 88 0.83 9.92 -8.10
N VAL A 89 -0.41 10.25 -8.46
CA VAL A 89 -0.69 11.41 -9.31
C VAL A 89 -0.53 12.70 -8.52
N THR A 90 -0.99 12.68 -7.28
CA THR A 90 -0.80 13.75 -6.28
C THR A 90 -0.09 13.17 -5.07
N ASP A 91 0.29 14.00 -4.10
CA ASP A 91 0.58 13.50 -2.76
C ASP A 91 -0.64 12.71 -2.32
N CYS A 92 -0.43 11.54 -1.73
CA CYS A 92 -1.56 10.73 -1.29
C CYS A 92 -1.21 9.93 -0.04
N THR A 93 -2.25 9.48 0.66
CA THR A 93 -2.15 8.53 1.74
C THR A 93 -2.95 7.30 1.38
N LEU A 94 -2.34 6.15 1.56
CA LEU A 94 -2.92 4.84 1.22
C LEU A 94 -2.97 3.97 2.47
N LEU A 95 -3.92 3.05 2.49
CA LEU A 95 -3.91 1.94 3.43
C LEU A 95 -3.84 0.65 2.63
N ASP A 96 -2.81 -0.16 2.88
CA ASP A 96 -2.70 -1.50 2.35
C ASP A 96 -2.93 -2.51 3.47
N VAL A 97 -3.73 -3.53 3.16
CA VAL A 97 -3.88 -4.71 4.02
C VAL A 97 -3.31 -5.90 3.26
N PHE A 98 -2.34 -6.58 3.86
CA PHE A 98 -1.70 -7.77 3.28
C PHE A 98 -2.02 -9.01 4.11
N TYR A 99 -2.34 -10.11 3.42
CA TYR A 99 -2.47 -11.43 4.02
C TYR A 99 -1.73 -12.46 3.16
N PRO A 100 -0.86 -13.29 3.73
CA PRO A 100 -0.38 -13.29 5.11
C PRO A 100 0.53 -12.10 5.42
N VAL A 101 1.12 -12.08 6.62
CA VAL A 101 2.00 -11.01 7.07
C VAL A 101 3.19 -10.80 6.13
N ARG A 102 3.54 -9.53 5.89
CA ARG A 102 4.71 -9.15 5.06
C ARG A 102 5.97 -9.21 5.92
N GLU A 103 6.63 -10.36 5.94
CA GLU A 103 7.88 -10.54 6.68
C GLU A 103 8.98 -9.59 6.19
N ASP A 104 8.98 -9.30 4.89
CA ASP A 104 9.95 -8.42 4.24
C ASP A 104 9.76 -6.93 4.60
N TYR A 105 8.63 -6.56 5.19
CA TYR A 105 8.37 -5.19 5.67
C TYR A 105 8.66 -5.01 7.16
N LYS A 106 9.07 -6.06 7.83
CA LYS A 106 9.45 -6.00 9.24
C LYS A 106 10.83 -5.37 9.45
#